data_1e282c7aa37fd9dc1497f76e1215af09
#
_entry.id   1e282c7aa37fd9dc1497f76e1215af09
#
_cell.length_a   1.000
_cell.length_b   1.000
_cell.length_c   1.000
_cell.angle_alpha   90.00
_cell.angle_beta   90.00
_cell.angle_gamma   90.00
#
_symmetry.space_group_name_H-M   'P 1'
#
loop_
_entity.id
_entity.type
_entity.pdbx_description
1 polymer ?
#
loop_
_entity_poly.entity_id
_entity_poly.type
_entity_poly.pdbx_seq_one_letter_code
_entity_poly.pdbx_strand_id
1 'polypeptide(L)'
;LTFTAPRRDDDAFASYKNRNKAALQNMEMNPQVAFSDSVSAGIYMHHPRRARIKADMIDKMDYDKILSMYQDRYKDASDFTFIFVGNVNVEEMKPLIAEYLGSLPAINRKETFKDNKVDMRQGVYKNEFVRKQETAKASNFVLLNGDCKYDLKNDILLSMTSQILDLVYTAKVREDEGGTYGVYVGGQLSKYPKEKALLQIVFETAPAKREKLMQIIFAELDNIAKAGPSEGDLNKVKEFMLKKHAEDLKENSYWLGSIDEYLFTGMNPIKDYEQIVTASP
;
A
#
# COMPACT_ATOMS: atom_id res chain seq x y z
N LEU A 1 -11.93 12.08 -24.98
CA LEU A 1 -10.87 13.08 -24.75
C LEU A 1 -9.61 12.46 -24.16
N THR A 2 -9.72 11.64 -23.10
CA THR A 2 -8.56 11.02 -22.43
C THR A 2 -7.66 10.22 -23.38
N PHE A 3 -8.24 9.39 -24.24
CA PHE A 3 -7.50 8.54 -25.18
C PHE A 3 -7.07 9.25 -26.46
N THR A 4 -7.87 10.19 -26.96
CA THR A 4 -7.72 10.69 -28.35
C THR A 4 -7.26 12.13 -28.45
N ALA A 5 -7.55 12.99 -27.47
CA ALA A 5 -7.29 14.41 -27.54
C ALA A 5 -6.98 15.02 -26.16
N PRO A 6 -5.86 14.66 -25.53
CA PRO A 6 -5.44 15.30 -24.29
C PRO A 6 -5.17 16.79 -24.55
N ARG A 7 -5.80 17.64 -23.75
CA ARG A 7 -5.63 19.09 -23.88
C ARG A 7 -4.26 19.52 -23.35
N ARG A 8 -3.54 20.29 -24.13
CA ARG A 8 -2.37 21.04 -23.65
C ARG A 8 -2.84 22.34 -23.00
N ASP A 9 -2.25 22.68 -21.85
CA ASP A 9 -2.54 23.91 -21.13
C ASP A 9 -1.27 24.37 -20.40
N ASP A 10 -0.53 25.29 -21.05
CA ASP A 10 0.77 25.75 -20.54
C ASP A 10 0.63 26.58 -19.27
N ASP A 11 -0.45 27.38 -19.13
CA ASP A 11 -0.71 28.18 -17.94
C ASP A 11 -1.06 27.28 -16.73
N ALA A 12 -1.89 26.27 -16.94
CA ALA A 12 -2.20 25.29 -15.90
C ALA A 12 -0.95 24.51 -15.49
N PHE A 13 -0.07 24.17 -16.43
CA PHE A 13 1.18 23.48 -16.13
C PHE A 13 2.16 24.37 -15.35
N ALA A 14 2.31 25.63 -15.70
CA ALA A 14 3.10 26.60 -14.97
C ALA A 14 2.59 26.77 -13.52
N SER A 15 1.28 26.93 -13.36
CA SER A 15 0.61 27.01 -12.06
C SER A 15 0.84 25.73 -11.23
N TYR A 16 0.71 24.56 -11.84
CA TYR A 16 1.01 23.26 -11.20
C TYR A 16 2.45 23.21 -10.69
N LYS A 17 3.44 23.57 -11.53
CA LYS A 17 4.86 23.59 -11.12
C LYS A 17 5.10 24.51 -9.93
N ASN A 18 4.62 25.75 -9.98
CA ASN A 18 4.82 26.73 -8.91
C ASN A 18 4.21 26.26 -7.58
N ARG A 19 2.97 25.80 -7.60
CA ARG A 19 2.28 25.32 -6.41
C ARG A 19 2.95 24.08 -5.81
N ASN A 20 3.30 23.10 -6.63
CA ASN A 20 3.93 21.88 -6.14
C ASN A 20 5.36 22.13 -5.65
N LYS A 21 6.12 23.00 -6.32
CA LYS A 21 7.46 23.38 -5.85
C LYS A 21 7.42 24.01 -4.46
N ALA A 22 6.52 24.95 -4.24
CA ALA A 22 6.33 25.57 -2.92
C ALA A 22 5.89 24.56 -1.85
N ALA A 23 4.95 23.68 -2.17
CA ALA A 23 4.51 22.62 -1.27
C ALA A 23 5.66 21.67 -0.89
N LEU A 24 6.48 21.23 -1.85
CA LEU A 24 7.63 20.37 -1.62
C LEU A 24 8.71 21.05 -0.77
N GLN A 25 8.98 22.34 -0.97
CA GLN A 25 9.90 23.12 -0.14
C GLN A 25 9.43 23.18 1.32
N ASN A 26 8.13 23.42 1.53
CA ASN A 26 7.55 23.43 2.88
C ASN A 26 7.63 22.06 3.55
N MET A 27 7.40 20.98 2.78
CA MET A 27 7.51 19.61 3.30
C MET A 27 8.91 19.27 3.81
N GLU A 28 9.97 19.81 3.22
CA GLU A 28 11.37 19.53 3.62
C GLU A 28 11.68 20.00 5.04
N MET A 29 10.92 20.94 5.59
CA MET A 29 11.05 21.40 6.98
C MET A 29 10.40 20.47 7.99
N ASN A 30 9.55 19.55 7.56
CA ASN A 30 8.83 18.63 8.43
C ASN A 30 9.74 17.46 8.86
N PRO A 31 10.00 17.26 10.17
CA PRO A 31 10.79 16.12 10.65
C PRO A 31 10.25 14.75 10.24
N GLN A 32 8.92 14.60 10.10
CA GLN A 32 8.28 13.36 9.68
C GLN A 32 8.60 13.00 8.23
N VAL A 33 8.79 13.99 7.37
CA VAL A 33 9.24 13.77 5.98
C VAL A 33 10.67 13.20 5.96
N ALA A 34 11.55 13.73 6.80
CA ALA A 34 12.91 13.20 6.93
C ALA A 34 12.91 11.75 7.45
N PHE A 35 12.00 11.43 8.39
CA PHE A 35 11.81 10.06 8.86
C PHE A 35 11.37 9.13 7.72
N SER A 36 10.33 9.50 6.97
CA SER A 36 9.82 8.72 5.83
C SER A 36 10.88 8.55 4.73
N ASP A 37 11.64 9.60 4.41
CA ASP A 37 12.74 9.53 3.45
C ASP A 37 13.83 8.55 3.90
N SER A 38 14.17 8.57 5.20
CA SER A 38 15.14 7.64 5.80
C SER A 38 14.65 6.20 5.80
N VAL A 39 13.37 5.96 6.10
CA VAL A 39 12.75 4.63 6.01
C VAL A 39 12.81 4.10 4.58
N SER A 40 12.39 4.89 3.60
CA SER A 40 12.43 4.50 2.19
C SER A 40 13.87 4.22 1.72
N ALA A 41 14.82 5.07 2.08
CA ALA A 41 16.24 4.90 1.75
C ALA A 41 16.82 3.62 2.38
N GLY A 42 16.45 3.34 3.62
CA GLY A 42 16.87 2.11 4.33
C GLY A 42 16.33 0.86 3.67
N ILE A 43 15.04 0.82 3.35
CA ILE A 43 14.37 -0.33 2.72
C ILE A 43 14.92 -0.59 1.32
N TYR A 44 15.00 0.45 0.48
CA TYR A 44 15.33 0.32 -0.94
C TYR A 44 16.76 0.72 -1.29
N MET A 45 17.67 0.81 -0.30
CA MET A 45 19.09 1.05 -0.52
C MET A 45 19.37 2.31 -1.37
N HIS A 46 18.64 3.38 -1.10
CA HIS A 46 18.70 4.64 -1.86
C HIS A 46 18.34 4.52 -3.35
N HIS A 47 17.54 3.52 -3.72
CA HIS A 47 17.16 3.33 -5.13
C HIS A 47 16.42 4.56 -5.68
N PRO A 48 16.84 5.14 -6.83
CA PRO A 48 16.31 6.43 -7.31
C PRO A 48 14.81 6.43 -7.60
N ARG A 49 14.23 5.28 -7.97
CA ARG A 49 12.76 5.15 -8.19
C ARG A 49 11.95 5.13 -6.89
N ARG A 50 12.59 5.07 -5.73
CA ARG A 50 11.97 5.13 -4.40
C ARG A 50 12.33 6.40 -3.63
N ALA A 51 13.15 7.26 -4.23
CA ALA A 51 13.40 8.58 -3.70
C ALA A 51 12.14 9.46 -3.84
N ARG A 52 11.86 10.25 -2.82
CA ARG A 52 10.80 11.25 -2.87
C ARG A 52 11.13 12.32 -3.93
N ILE A 53 10.11 12.80 -4.63
CA ILE A 53 10.24 13.96 -5.52
C ILE A 53 10.59 15.20 -4.67
N LYS A 54 11.63 15.93 -5.08
CA LYS A 54 12.09 17.17 -4.44
C LYS A 54 11.77 18.39 -5.28
N ALA A 55 11.79 19.56 -4.66
CA ALA A 55 11.44 20.82 -5.32
C ALA A 55 12.28 21.12 -6.56
N ASP A 56 13.58 20.78 -6.54
CA ASP A 56 14.48 20.98 -7.69
C ASP A 56 14.16 20.09 -8.90
N MET A 57 13.46 18.97 -8.66
CA MET A 57 13.02 18.08 -9.74
C MET A 57 11.84 18.65 -10.52
N ILE A 58 11.03 19.51 -9.90
CA ILE A 58 9.89 20.18 -10.55
C ILE A 58 10.38 21.08 -11.68
N ASP A 59 11.50 21.75 -11.52
CA ASP A 59 12.07 22.63 -12.55
C ASP A 59 12.49 21.86 -13.81
N LYS A 60 12.89 20.59 -13.64
CA LYS A 60 13.34 19.69 -14.71
C LYS A 60 12.18 19.01 -15.47
N MET A 61 10.92 19.26 -15.08
CA MET A 61 9.77 18.69 -15.77
C MET A 61 9.63 19.28 -17.16
N ASP A 62 9.59 18.40 -18.16
CA ASP A 62 9.41 18.71 -19.58
C ASP A 62 7.98 18.36 -19.98
N TYR A 63 7.17 19.39 -20.32
CA TYR A 63 5.76 19.19 -20.61
C TYR A 63 5.53 18.42 -21.92
N ASP A 64 6.37 18.65 -22.95
CA ASP A 64 6.27 17.93 -24.22
C ASP A 64 6.55 16.45 -24.04
N LYS A 65 7.56 16.12 -23.24
CA LYS A 65 7.88 14.74 -22.87
C LYS A 65 6.75 14.08 -22.07
N ILE A 66 6.15 14.80 -21.13
CA ILE A 66 5.00 14.30 -20.35
C ILE A 66 3.83 13.98 -21.26
N LEU A 67 3.47 14.92 -22.16
CA LEU A 67 2.39 14.71 -23.13
C LEU A 67 2.68 13.55 -24.08
N SER A 68 3.90 13.44 -24.57
CA SER A 68 4.33 12.33 -25.43
C SER A 68 4.21 10.97 -24.71
N MET A 69 4.62 10.91 -23.46
CA MET A 69 4.47 9.69 -22.64
C MET A 69 2.99 9.35 -22.37
N TYR A 70 2.18 10.37 -22.10
CA TYR A 70 0.75 10.19 -21.92
C TYR A 70 0.10 9.63 -23.19
N GLN A 71 0.35 10.26 -24.35
CA GLN A 71 -0.17 9.82 -25.63
C GLN A 71 0.28 8.39 -25.99
N ASP A 72 1.54 8.06 -25.69
CA ASP A 72 2.04 6.69 -25.91
C ASP A 72 1.28 5.66 -25.05
N ARG A 73 0.92 5.98 -23.81
CA ARG A 73 0.17 5.08 -22.93
C ARG A 73 -1.29 4.90 -23.32
N TYR A 74 -1.92 5.96 -23.80
CA TYR A 74 -3.35 5.98 -24.11
C TYR A 74 -3.69 5.74 -25.59
N LYS A 75 -2.69 5.55 -26.47
CA LYS A 75 -2.94 5.30 -27.89
C LYS A 75 -3.51 3.92 -28.21
N ASP A 76 -3.51 3.01 -27.27
CA ASP A 76 -3.99 1.65 -27.43
C ASP A 76 -4.95 1.27 -26.30
N ALA A 77 -6.25 1.30 -26.60
CA ALA A 77 -7.28 0.93 -25.64
C ALA A 77 -7.42 -0.60 -25.45
N SER A 78 -6.83 -1.41 -26.33
CA SER A 78 -6.88 -2.86 -26.22
C SER A 78 -6.14 -3.41 -24.98
N ASP A 79 -5.28 -2.58 -24.37
CA ASP A 79 -4.51 -2.91 -23.15
C ASP A 79 -5.24 -2.49 -21.86
N PHE A 80 -6.43 -1.89 -21.99
CA PHE A 80 -7.20 -1.41 -20.85
C PHE A 80 -8.35 -2.35 -20.51
N THR A 81 -8.60 -2.50 -19.21
CA THR A 81 -9.79 -3.17 -18.68
C THR A 81 -10.72 -2.14 -18.08
N PHE A 82 -11.98 -2.16 -18.49
CA PHE A 82 -13.02 -1.28 -17.97
C PHE A 82 -13.98 -2.08 -17.09
N ILE A 83 -14.08 -1.71 -15.82
CA ILE A 83 -14.89 -2.41 -14.82
C ILE A 83 -16.04 -1.50 -14.39
N PHE A 84 -17.27 -2.00 -14.47
CA PHE A 84 -18.48 -1.32 -14.03
C PHE A 84 -19.14 -2.12 -12.93
N VAL A 85 -19.34 -1.53 -11.78
CA VAL A 85 -20.02 -2.16 -10.64
C VAL A 85 -21.09 -1.23 -10.09
N GLY A 86 -22.28 -1.78 -9.90
CA GLY A 86 -23.44 -1.04 -9.38
C GLY A 86 -24.76 -1.53 -9.97
N ASN A 87 -25.80 -0.70 -9.91
CA ASN A 87 -27.09 -0.99 -10.53
C ASN A 87 -27.01 -0.74 -12.05
N VAL A 88 -26.40 -1.68 -12.77
CA VAL A 88 -26.12 -1.59 -14.21
C VAL A 88 -27.12 -2.47 -14.98
N ASN A 89 -27.88 -1.85 -15.88
CA ASN A 89 -28.64 -2.60 -16.89
C ASN A 89 -27.71 -2.93 -18.07
N VAL A 90 -27.34 -4.20 -18.19
CA VAL A 90 -26.37 -4.66 -19.20
C VAL A 90 -26.86 -4.38 -20.63
N GLU A 91 -28.14 -4.55 -20.91
CA GLU A 91 -28.68 -4.34 -22.27
C GLU A 91 -28.70 -2.88 -22.68
N GLU A 92 -28.95 -1.97 -21.75
CA GLU A 92 -28.84 -0.52 -21.98
C GLU A 92 -27.39 -0.04 -22.08
N MET A 93 -26.49 -0.67 -21.36
CA MET A 93 -25.05 -0.32 -21.38
C MET A 93 -24.31 -0.81 -22.61
N LYS A 94 -24.70 -1.95 -23.20
CA LYS A 94 -24.03 -2.52 -24.38
C LYS A 94 -23.86 -1.54 -25.54
N PRO A 95 -24.90 -0.84 -26.02
CA PRO A 95 -24.73 0.12 -27.11
C PRO A 95 -23.81 1.30 -26.72
N LEU A 96 -23.90 1.78 -25.48
CA LEU A 96 -23.02 2.85 -24.98
C LEU A 96 -21.56 2.40 -24.89
N ILE A 97 -21.32 1.19 -24.40
CA ILE A 97 -19.97 0.62 -24.38
C ILE A 97 -19.42 0.44 -25.79
N ALA A 98 -20.22 -0.06 -26.72
CA ALA A 98 -19.81 -0.20 -28.11
C ALA A 98 -19.47 1.16 -28.77
N GLU A 99 -20.29 2.17 -28.51
CA GLU A 99 -20.09 3.52 -29.05
C GLU A 99 -18.88 4.22 -28.43
N TYR A 100 -18.77 4.24 -27.10
CA TYR A 100 -17.77 5.08 -26.40
C TYR A 100 -16.47 4.36 -26.07
N LEU A 101 -16.49 3.07 -25.77
CA LEU A 101 -15.30 2.28 -25.48
C LEU A 101 -14.84 1.43 -26.66
N GLY A 102 -15.79 0.78 -27.37
CA GLY A 102 -15.47 -0.04 -28.53
C GLY A 102 -14.94 0.75 -29.73
N SER A 103 -15.17 2.06 -29.78
CA SER A 103 -14.63 2.97 -30.81
C SER A 103 -13.26 3.55 -30.46
N LEU A 104 -12.69 3.25 -29.28
CA LEU A 104 -11.37 3.75 -28.91
C LEU A 104 -10.27 3.14 -29.77
N PRO A 105 -9.16 3.86 -30.00
CA PRO A 105 -8.04 3.34 -30.75
C PRO A 105 -7.52 2.03 -30.17
N ALA A 106 -7.36 0.99 -31.01
CA ALA A 106 -6.83 -0.30 -30.62
C ALA A 106 -5.82 -0.77 -31.65
N ILE A 107 -4.58 -0.90 -31.23
CA ILE A 107 -3.47 -1.37 -32.08
C ILE A 107 -2.95 -2.75 -31.66
N ASN A 108 -3.55 -3.34 -30.63
CA ASN A 108 -3.22 -4.65 -30.07
C ASN A 108 -1.73 -4.76 -29.67
N ARG A 109 -1.18 -3.70 -29.11
CA ARG A 109 0.19 -3.68 -28.58
C ARG A 109 0.30 -4.67 -27.41
N LYS A 110 1.30 -5.51 -27.45
CA LYS A 110 1.63 -6.39 -26.32
C LYS A 110 2.71 -5.74 -25.46
N GLU A 111 2.32 -5.31 -24.28
CA GLU A 111 3.27 -4.79 -23.32
C GLU A 111 3.83 -5.92 -22.45
N THR A 112 5.07 -5.75 -22.03
CA THR A 112 5.74 -6.67 -21.13
C THR A 112 6.29 -5.92 -19.93
N PHE A 113 6.29 -6.59 -18.79
CA PHE A 113 6.85 -6.09 -17.56
C PHE A 113 8.39 -5.98 -17.66
N LYS A 114 8.91 -4.83 -17.19
CA LYS A 114 10.37 -4.63 -17.06
C LYS A 114 10.74 -4.60 -15.58
N ASP A 115 11.52 -5.56 -15.12
CA ASP A 115 12.08 -5.54 -13.77
C ASP A 115 13.15 -4.44 -13.67
N ASN A 116 12.83 -3.37 -12.94
CA ASN A 116 13.72 -2.23 -12.69
C ASN A 116 14.64 -2.45 -11.48
N LYS A 117 14.70 -3.66 -10.93
CA LYS A 117 15.54 -4.04 -9.78
C LYS A 117 15.29 -3.18 -8.54
N VAL A 118 14.04 -2.84 -8.29
CA VAL A 118 13.63 -2.11 -7.09
C VAL A 118 13.40 -3.12 -5.97
N ASP A 119 14.47 -3.73 -5.50
CA ASP A 119 14.43 -4.76 -4.47
C ASP A 119 14.51 -4.15 -3.07
N MET A 120 13.90 -4.82 -2.10
CA MET A 120 14.05 -4.49 -0.69
C MET A 120 15.35 -5.06 -0.13
N ARG A 121 15.91 -4.36 0.83
CA ARG A 121 17.09 -4.81 1.59
C ARG A 121 16.84 -6.18 2.21
N GLN A 122 17.84 -7.04 2.16
CA GLN A 122 17.85 -8.32 2.83
C GLN A 122 18.67 -8.24 4.13
N GLY A 123 18.36 -9.11 5.08
CA GLY A 123 19.03 -9.18 6.36
C GLY A 123 18.61 -8.08 7.34
N VAL A 124 19.26 -8.06 8.50
CA VAL A 124 18.99 -7.10 9.57
C VAL A 124 19.64 -5.75 9.26
N TYR A 125 18.83 -4.71 9.27
CA TYR A 125 19.28 -3.34 9.12
C TYR A 125 18.69 -2.45 10.21
N LYS A 126 19.52 -1.67 10.86
CA LYS A 126 19.13 -0.66 11.84
C LYS A 126 19.62 0.70 11.39
N ASN A 127 18.79 1.71 11.54
CA ASN A 127 19.13 3.09 11.28
C ASN A 127 18.47 3.98 12.33
N GLU A 128 19.26 4.87 12.90
CA GLU A 128 18.82 5.80 13.93
C GLU A 128 19.41 7.17 13.63
N PHE A 129 18.60 8.20 13.78
CA PHE A 129 19.05 9.58 13.68
C PHE A 129 18.21 10.48 14.57
N VAL A 130 18.73 11.66 14.86
CA VAL A 130 18.08 12.66 15.70
C VAL A 130 17.81 13.93 14.89
N ARG A 131 16.63 14.46 15.05
CA ARG A 131 16.23 15.77 14.53
C ARG A 131 15.69 16.62 15.68
N LYS A 132 16.14 17.89 15.74
CA LYS A 132 15.61 18.85 16.72
C LYS A 132 14.15 19.16 16.39
N GLN A 133 13.27 19.11 17.39
CA GLN A 133 11.86 19.49 17.32
C GLN A 133 11.41 20.04 18.68
N GLU A 134 10.28 20.73 18.71
CA GLU A 134 9.75 21.37 19.94
C GLU A 134 9.41 20.34 21.01
N THR A 135 8.73 19.28 20.65
CA THR A 135 8.38 18.18 21.56
C THR A 135 9.23 16.95 21.26
N ALA A 136 9.92 16.47 22.29
CA ALA A 136 10.76 15.26 22.16
C ALA A 136 9.88 14.04 21.94
N LYS A 137 10.03 13.38 20.79
CA LYS A 137 9.37 12.12 20.47
C LYS A 137 10.30 11.20 19.67
N ALA A 138 10.09 9.89 19.79
CA ALA A 138 10.73 8.88 18.99
C ALA A 138 9.70 8.24 18.05
N SER A 139 9.89 8.40 16.75
CA SER A 139 9.13 7.70 15.72
C SER A 139 9.86 6.41 15.37
N ASN A 140 9.16 5.29 15.37
CA ASN A 140 9.73 3.97 15.18
C ASN A 140 9.03 3.26 14.03
N PHE A 141 9.82 2.59 13.20
CA PHE A 141 9.35 1.79 12.07
C PHE A 141 10.10 0.47 12.04
N VAL A 142 9.37 -0.62 12.09
CA VAL A 142 9.89 -1.98 11.94
C VAL A 142 9.28 -2.58 10.68
N LEU A 143 10.10 -3.17 9.83
CA LEU A 143 9.66 -3.89 8.65
C LEU A 143 10.26 -5.29 8.64
N LEU A 144 9.39 -6.28 8.54
CA LEU A 144 9.76 -7.64 8.20
C LEU A 144 9.31 -7.90 6.76
N ASN A 145 10.18 -8.50 5.97
CA ASN A 145 9.84 -8.89 4.61
C ASN A 145 10.43 -10.25 4.27
N GLY A 146 9.73 -10.99 3.41
CA GLY A 146 10.17 -12.30 2.98
C GLY A 146 9.47 -12.74 1.71
N ASP A 147 10.00 -13.79 1.07
CA ASP A 147 9.33 -14.45 -0.03
C ASP A 147 8.12 -15.20 0.51
N CYS A 148 6.97 -15.00 -0.14
CA CYS A 148 5.73 -15.63 0.26
C CYS A 148 4.86 -15.81 -0.98
N LYS A 149 4.33 -17.01 -1.16
CA LYS A 149 3.43 -17.30 -2.28
C LYS A 149 2.21 -16.39 -2.23
N TYR A 150 1.89 -15.81 -3.38
CA TYR A 150 0.72 -14.96 -3.54
C TYR A 150 -0.52 -15.82 -3.75
N ASP A 151 -1.25 -16.06 -2.68
CA ASP A 151 -2.55 -16.75 -2.71
C ASP A 151 -3.45 -16.24 -1.57
N LEU A 152 -4.75 -16.51 -1.68
CA LEU A 152 -5.76 -16.03 -0.74
C LEU A 152 -5.50 -16.51 0.71
N LYS A 153 -5.00 -17.74 0.88
CA LYS A 153 -4.72 -18.28 2.21
C LYS A 153 -3.63 -17.47 2.90
N ASN A 154 -2.53 -17.18 2.21
CA ASN A 154 -1.43 -16.40 2.76
C ASN A 154 -1.84 -14.95 3.01
N ASP A 155 -2.68 -14.37 2.16
CA ASP A 155 -3.21 -13.02 2.34
C ASP A 155 -4.09 -12.94 3.59
N ILE A 156 -5.02 -13.88 3.77
CA ILE A 156 -5.85 -13.99 4.97
C ILE A 156 -5.00 -14.19 6.21
N LEU A 157 -4.03 -15.11 6.20
CA LEU A 157 -3.16 -15.37 7.35
C LEU A 157 -2.34 -14.14 7.74
N LEU A 158 -1.83 -13.40 6.77
CA LEU A 158 -1.08 -12.16 7.00
C LEU A 158 -1.98 -11.07 7.59
N SER A 159 -3.21 -10.95 7.08
CA SER A 159 -4.22 -10.04 7.62
C SER A 159 -4.59 -10.40 9.06
N MET A 160 -4.84 -11.68 9.35
CA MET A 160 -5.11 -12.18 10.72
C MET A 160 -3.94 -11.88 11.65
N THR A 161 -2.72 -12.19 11.23
CA THR A 161 -1.50 -11.91 12.01
C THR A 161 -1.39 -10.42 12.35
N SER A 162 -1.65 -9.55 11.39
CA SER A 162 -1.61 -8.09 11.60
C SER A 162 -2.65 -7.64 12.63
N GLN A 163 -3.88 -8.15 12.54
CA GLN A 163 -4.95 -7.81 13.47
C GLN A 163 -4.70 -8.36 14.89
N ILE A 164 -4.18 -9.58 15.01
CA ILE A 164 -3.82 -10.17 16.29
C ILE A 164 -2.71 -9.36 16.96
N LEU A 165 -1.66 -9.01 16.22
CA LEU A 165 -0.59 -8.16 16.73
C LEU A 165 -1.10 -6.78 17.17
N ASP A 166 -2.04 -6.20 16.42
CA ASP A 166 -2.67 -4.91 16.77
C ASP A 166 -3.40 -5.01 18.12
N LEU A 167 -4.16 -6.09 18.36
CA LEU A 167 -4.81 -6.34 19.64
C LEU A 167 -3.79 -6.48 20.78
N VAL A 168 -2.76 -7.31 20.58
CA VAL A 168 -1.72 -7.59 21.59
C VAL A 168 -0.94 -6.32 21.93
N TYR A 169 -0.54 -5.54 20.93
CA TYR A 169 0.20 -4.30 21.16
C TYR A 169 -0.67 -3.20 21.77
N THR A 170 -1.96 -3.14 21.42
CA THR A 170 -2.88 -2.23 22.08
C THR A 170 -2.94 -2.53 23.57
N ALA A 171 -3.10 -3.77 23.99
CA ALA A 171 -3.11 -4.14 25.39
C ALA A 171 -1.75 -3.86 26.07
N LYS A 172 -0.66 -4.43 25.56
CA LYS A 172 0.63 -4.41 26.26
C LYS A 172 1.40 -3.09 26.15
N VAL A 173 1.32 -2.40 25.01
CA VAL A 173 2.11 -1.19 24.78
C VAL A 173 1.35 0.07 25.15
N ARG A 174 0.06 0.14 24.82
CA ARG A 174 -0.78 1.30 25.08
C ARG A 174 -1.35 1.27 26.50
N GLU A 175 -2.01 0.18 26.90
CA GLU A 175 -2.75 0.11 28.16
C GLU A 175 -1.83 -0.17 29.35
N ASP A 176 -0.99 -1.22 29.29
CA ASP A 176 -0.13 -1.60 30.42
C ASP A 176 1.02 -0.60 30.63
N GLU A 177 1.68 -0.15 29.58
CA GLU A 177 2.86 0.71 29.68
C GLU A 177 2.54 2.21 29.54
N GLY A 178 1.37 2.57 28.99
CA GLY A 178 1.03 3.97 28.70
C GLY A 178 2.10 4.67 27.86
N GLY A 179 2.77 3.89 26.99
CA GLY A 179 3.98 4.32 26.31
C GLY A 179 3.76 5.00 24.97
N THR A 180 2.57 4.85 24.40
CA THR A 180 2.19 5.40 23.10
C THR A 180 0.69 5.62 23.02
N TYR A 181 0.27 6.43 22.05
CA TYR A 181 -1.16 6.57 21.71
C TYR A 181 -1.69 5.35 20.94
N GLY A 182 -0.83 4.60 20.26
CA GLY A 182 -1.15 3.38 19.54
C GLY A 182 0.06 2.81 18.80
N VAL A 183 -0.04 1.55 18.47
CA VAL A 183 0.91 0.84 17.59
C VAL A 183 0.11 0.43 16.36
N TYR A 184 0.53 0.86 15.19
CA TYR A 184 -0.05 0.42 13.93
C TYR A 184 0.66 -0.82 13.43
N VAL A 185 -0.09 -1.85 13.07
CA VAL A 185 0.41 -3.06 12.41
C VAL A 185 -0.26 -3.21 11.05
N GLY A 186 0.53 -3.40 10.00
CA GLY A 186 0.01 -3.60 8.65
C GLY A 186 0.72 -4.73 7.92
N GLY A 187 -0.04 -5.67 7.40
CA GLY A 187 0.44 -6.73 6.51
C GLY A 187 0.11 -6.40 5.05
N GLN A 188 0.98 -6.76 4.14
CA GLN A 188 0.76 -6.65 2.71
C GLN A 188 1.38 -7.83 1.98
N LEU A 189 0.58 -8.52 1.19
CA LEU A 189 1.04 -9.53 0.24
C LEU A 189 1.07 -8.90 -1.16
N SER A 190 2.13 -9.13 -1.92
CA SER A 190 2.26 -8.63 -3.29
C SER A 190 2.63 -9.74 -4.26
N LYS A 191 2.06 -9.72 -5.46
CA LYS A 191 2.41 -10.63 -6.56
C LYS A 191 3.55 -10.06 -7.41
N TYR A 192 3.48 -8.79 -7.73
CA TYR A 192 4.40 -8.14 -8.65
C TYR A 192 5.27 -7.08 -7.96
N PRO A 193 6.52 -6.89 -8.39
CA PRO A 193 7.28 -7.66 -9.40
C PRO A 193 7.71 -9.05 -8.92
N LYS A 194 7.62 -9.33 -7.62
CA LYS A 194 7.97 -10.62 -6.98
C LYS A 194 6.95 -10.92 -5.88
N GLU A 195 6.68 -12.19 -5.68
CA GLU A 195 5.80 -12.64 -4.61
C GLU A 195 6.45 -12.42 -3.24
N LYS A 196 5.91 -11.48 -2.46
CA LYS A 196 6.47 -11.02 -1.19
C LYS A 196 5.40 -10.76 -0.16
N ALA A 197 5.69 -11.12 1.08
CA ALA A 197 4.96 -10.65 2.24
C ALA A 197 5.74 -9.56 2.97
N LEU A 198 5.02 -8.58 3.47
CA LEU A 198 5.50 -7.48 4.30
C LEU A 198 4.68 -7.43 5.57
N LEU A 199 5.33 -7.20 6.69
CA LEU A 199 4.69 -6.84 7.95
C LEU A 199 5.39 -5.61 8.50
N GLN A 200 4.64 -4.52 8.68
CA GLN A 200 5.16 -3.27 9.23
C GLN A 200 4.54 -2.97 10.58
N ILE A 201 5.35 -2.44 11.49
CA ILE A 201 4.92 -1.98 12.80
C ILE A 201 5.41 -0.56 12.97
N VAL A 202 4.50 0.36 13.27
CA VAL A 202 4.80 1.80 13.38
C VAL A 202 4.23 2.33 14.70
N PHE A 203 5.07 3.03 15.47
CA PHE A 203 4.62 3.69 16.69
C PHE A 203 5.45 4.92 17.03
N GLU A 204 4.86 5.83 17.76
CA GLU A 204 5.52 7.00 18.33
C GLU A 204 5.50 6.92 19.87
N THR A 205 6.58 7.33 20.50
CA THR A 205 6.71 7.29 21.97
C THR A 205 7.64 8.39 22.47
N ALA A 206 7.66 8.60 23.80
CA ALA A 206 8.71 9.39 24.42
C ALA A 206 10.08 8.69 24.27
N PRO A 207 11.18 9.42 23.98
CA PRO A 207 12.49 8.82 23.76
C PRO A 207 12.95 7.87 24.89
N ALA A 208 12.64 8.22 26.14
CA ALA A 208 13.01 7.41 27.31
C ALA A 208 12.31 6.04 27.38
N LYS A 209 11.15 5.88 26.72
CA LYS A 209 10.40 4.62 26.70
C LYS A 209 10.71 3.73 25.49
N ARG A 210 11.37 4.29 24.47
CA ARG A 210 11.59 3.64 23.18
C ARG A 210 12.17 2.23 23.30
N GLU A 211 13.26 2.09 24.05
CA GLU A 211 13.98 0.81 24.15
C GLU A 211 13.10 -0.28 24.77
N LYS A 212 12.43 0.05 25.86
CA LYS A 212 11.51 -0.88 26.54
C LYS A 212 10.37 -1.32 25.60
N LEU A 213 9.76 -0.38 24.87
CA LEU A 213 8.66 -0.71 23.98
C LEU A 213 9.13 -1.54 22.78
N MET A 214 10.31 -1.27 22.23
CA MET A 214 10.89 -2.11 21.18
C MET A 214 11.12 -3.55 21.66
N GLN A 215 11.60 -3.74 22.88
CA GLN A 215 11.76 -5.08 23.47
C GLN A 215 10.42 -5.81 23.59
N ILE A 216 9.37 -5.14 24.05
CA ILE A 216 8.02 -5.71 24.13
C ILE A 216 7.51 -6.10 22.75
N ILE A 217 7.63 -5.21 21.76
CA ILE A 217 7.19 -5.48 20.38
C ILE A 217 7.85 -6.72 19.80
N PHE A 218 9.17 -6.85 19.94
CA PHE A 218 9.87 -8.03 19.43
C PHE A 218 9.60 -9.29 20.25
N ALA A 219 9.43 -9.18 21.57
CA ALA A 219 9.07 -10.31 22.40
C ALA A 219 7.70 -10.89 22.04
N GLU A 220 6.70 -10.04 21.84
CA GLU A 220 5.35 -10.49 21.46
C GLU A 220 5.30 -11.04 20.02
N LEU A 221 6.05 -10.45 19.10
CA LEU A 221 6.20 -11.00 17.77
C LEU A 221 6.81 -12.41 17.80
N ASP A 222 7.85 -12.61 18.62
CA ASP A 222 8.52 -13.90 18.80
C ASP A 222 7.60 -14.91 19.50
N ASN A 223 6.82 -14.48 20.49
CA ASN A 223 5.83 -15.31 21.18
C ASN A 223 4.77 -15.83 20.19
N ILE A 224 4.19 -14.93 19.38
CA ILE A 224 3.18 -15.33 18.38
C ILE A 224 3.80 -16.24 17.32
N ALA A 225 5.03 -15.97 16.89
CA ALA A 225 5.71 -16.81 15.91
C ALA A 225 6.00 -18.24 16.42
N LYS A 226 6.25 -18.41 17.72
CA LYS A 226 6.60 -19.70 18.33
C LYS A 226 5.41 -20.47 18.89
N ALA A 227 4.50 -19.78 19.55
CA ALA A 227 3.40 -20.39 20.29
C ALA A 227 2.03 -20.20 19.64
N GLY A 228 1.94 -19.35 18.62
CA GLY A 228 0.67 -18.89 18.08
C GLY A 228 0.00 -17.82 18.96
N PRO A 229 -1.12 -17.27 18.49
CA PRO A 229 -1.92 -16.31 19.25
C PRO A 229 -2.69 -17.01 20.39
N SER A 230 -3.23 -16.21 21.33
CA SER A 230 -4.21 -16.74 22.27
C SER A 230 -5.48 -17.17 21.52
N GLU A 231 -6.13 -18.23 22.00
CA GLU A 231 -7.41 -18.68 21.41
C GLU A 231 -8.47 -17.56 21.42
N GLY A 232 -8.48 -16.76 22.50
CA GLY A 232 -9.40 -15.62 22.62
C GLY A 232 -9.17 -14.55 21.55
N ASP A 233 -7.93 -14.19 21.27
CA ASP A 233 -7.62 -13.18 20.25
C ASP A 233 -7.84 -13.73 18.84
N LEU A 234 -7.49 -14.98 18.59
CA LEU A 234 -7.77 -15.65 17.33
C LEU A 234 -9.28 -15.66 17.01
N ASN A 235 -10.10 -16.06 17.99
CA ASN A 235 -11.55 -16.11 17.81
C ASN A 235 -12.16 -14.71 17.57
N LYS A 236 -11.71 -13.69 18.30
CA LYS A 236 -12.13 -12.30 18.07
C LYS A 236 -11.81 -11.84 16.64
N VAL A 237 -10.61 -12.13 16.15
CA VAL A 237 -10.18 -11.74 14.80
C VAL A 237 -10.97 -12.50 13.75
N LYS A 238 -11.18 -13.80 13.90
CA LYS A 238 -12.04 -14.59 12.99
C LYS A 238 -13.46 -14.04 12.91
N GLU A 239 -14.08 -13.80 14.05
CA GLU A 239 -15.44 -13.23 14.12
C GLU A 239 -15.52 -11.86 13.43
N PHE A 240 -14.56 -10.99 13.72
CA PHE A 240 -14.47 -9.68 13.07
C PHE A 240 -14.34 -9.80 11.56
N MET A 241 -13.42 -10.64 11.06
CA MET A 241 -13.17 -10.82 9.64
C MET A 241 -14.37 -11.38 8.90
N LEU A 242 -15.07 -12.37 9.47
CA LEU A 242 -16.29 -12.95 8.88
C LEU A 242 -17.42 -11.92 8.83
N LYS A 243 -17.63 -11.17 9.91
CA LYS A 243 -18.63 -10.11 9.94
C LYS A 243 -18.31 -9.01 8.93
N LYS A 244 -17.06 -8.56 8.90
CA LYS A 244 -16.62 -7.52 7.96
C LYS A 244 -16.78 -7.96 6.50
N HIS A 245 -16.43 -9.21 6.18
CA HIS A 245 -16.62 -9.76 4.85
C HIS A 245 -18.10 -9.77 4.42
N ALA A 246 -19.01 -10.17 5.30
CA ALA A 246 -20.45 -10.15 5.04
C ALA A 246 -21.01 -8.72 4.84
N GLU A 247 -20.41 -7.71 5.48
CA GLU A 247 -20.73 -6.30 5.25
C GLU A 247 -20.15 -5.82 3.91
N ASP A 248 -18.90 -6.14 3.62
CA ASP A 248 -18.19 -5.73 2.41
C ASP A 248 -18.83 -6.26 1.13
N LEU A 249 -19.39 -7.48 1.17
CA LEU A 249 -20.14 -8.05 0.03
C LEU A 249 -21.36 -7.21 -0.42
N LYS A 250 -21.81 -6.26 0.39
CA LYS A 250 -22.89 -5.32 0.06
C LYS A 250 -22.40 -4.04 -0.61
N GLU A 251 -21.09 -3.81 -0.63
CA GLU A 251 -20.47 -2.57 -1.09
C GLU A 251 -19.94 -2.68 -2.52
N ASN A 252 -20.34 -1.75 -3.39
CA ASN A 252 -19.85 -1.70 -4.76
C ASN A 252 -18.33 -1.59 -4.86
N SER A 253 -17.70 -0.85 -3.94
CA SER A 253 -16.26 -0.67 -3.88
C SER A 253 -15.52 -1.98 -3.62
N TYR A 254 -16.10 -2.87 -2.80
CA TYR A 254 -15.52 -4.19 -2.54
C TYR A 254 -15.54 -5.07 -3.80
N TRP A 255 -16.64 -5.07 -4.53
CA TRP A 255 -16.75 -5.81 -5.79
C TRP A 255 -15.81 -5.26 -6.87
N LEU A 256 -15.69 -3.92 -6.96
CA LEU A 256 -14.76 -3.28 -7.89
C LEU A 256 -13.32 -3.71 -7.62
N GLY A 257 -12.88 -3.64 -6.36
CA GLY A 257 -11.54 -4.07 -5.97
C GLY A 257 -11.31 -5.57 -6.15
N SER A 258 -12.31 -6.40 -5.82
CA SER A 258 -12.21 -7.86 -5.98
C SER A 258 -12.11 -8.32 -7.43
N ILE A 259 -12.84 -7.66 -8.32
CA ILE A 259 -12.79 -7.93 -9.77
C ILE A 259 -11.43 -7.48 -10.34
N ASP A 260 -10.98 -6.29 -9.97
CA ASP A 260 -9.68 -5.75 -10.38
C ASP A 260 -8.55 -6.68 -9.93
N GLU A 261 -8.55 -7.09 -8.67
CA GLU A 261 -7.59 -8.04 -8.10
C GLU A 261 -7.55 -9.36 -8.87
N TYR A 262 -8.74 -9.93 -9.15
CA TYR A 262 -8.83 -11.17 -9.92
C TYR A 262 -8.30 -11.02 -11.35
N LEU A 263 -8.67 -9.95 -12.03
CA LEU A 263 -8.23 -9.70 -13.41
C LEU A 263 -6.72 -9.43 -13.50
N PHE A 264 -6.17 -8.71 -12.51
CA PHE A 264 -4.76 -8.34 -12.50
C PHE A 264 -3.84 -9.47 -12.00
N THR A 265 -4.26 -10.19 -10.96
CA THR A 265 -3.39 -11.18 -10.30
C THR A 265 -3.83 -12.63 -10.53
N GLY A 266 -5.08 -12.87 -10.88
CA GLY A 266 -5.67 -14.20 -10.94
C GLY A 266 -6.14 -14.75 -9.59
N MET A 267 -5.92 -14.02 -8.48
CA MET A 267 -6.41 -14.39 -7.15
C MET A 267 -7.87 -13.97 -7.00
N ASN A 268 -8.74 -14.91 -6.65
CA ASN A 268 -10.13 -14.61 -6.30
C ASN A 268 -10.24 -14.34 -4.79
N PRO A 269 -10.46 -13.09 -4.36
CA PRO A 269 -10.45 -12.75 -2.94
C PRO A 269 -11.74 -13.14 -2.20
N ILE A 270 -12.76 -13.60 -2.91
CA ILE A 270 -14.07 -13.94 -2.34
C ILE A 270 -14.25 -15.45 -2.18
N LYS A 271 -13.80 -16.21 -3.19
CA LYS A 271 -13.98 -17.65 -3.21
C LYS A 271 -13.24 -18.30 -2.04
N ASP A 272 -13.96 -19.11 -1.27
CA ASP A 272 -13.44 -19.86 -0.12
C ASP A 272 -12.95 -19.00 1.06
N TYR A 273 -13.22 -17.67 1.06
CA TYR A 273 -12.75 -16.74 2.11
C TYR A 273 -13.21 -17.19 3.51
N GLU A 274 -14.52 -17.42 3.70
CA GLU A 274 -15.09 -17.80 4.99
C GLU A 274 -14.54 -19.15 5.48
N GLN A 275 -14.39 -20.12 4.56
CA GLN A 275 -13.81 -21.43 4.88
C GLN A 275 -12.36 -21.31 5.34
N ILE A 276 -11.55 -20.49 4.66
CA ILE A 276 -10.15 -20.26 5.01
C ILE A 276 -10.06 -19.57 6.36
N VAL A 277 -10.82 -18.50 6.62
CA VAL A 277 -10.82 -17.80 7.91
C VAL A 277 -11.20 -18.75 9.04
N THR A 278 -12.25 -19.55 8.85
CA THR A 278 -12.72 -20.49 9.88
C THR A 278 -11.69 -21.58 10.18
N ALA A 279 -11.08 -22.15 9.13
CA ALA A 279 -10.11 -23.25 9.25
C ALA A 279 -8.69 -22.80 9.65
N SER A 280 -8.39 -21.49 9.65
CA SER A 280 -7.07 -20.97 10.03
C SER A 280 -6.75 -21.29 11.50
N PRO A 281 -5.50 -21.74 11.77
CA PRO A 281 -5.08 -22.15 13.10
C PRO A 281 -4.92 -20.97 14.06
#